data_1eb956d756aa60523398792b32762cee
#
_entry.id   1eb956d756aa60523398792b32762cee
#
_cell.length_a   1.000
_cell.length_b   1.000
_cell.length_c   1.000
_cell.angle_alpha   90.00
_cell.angle_beta   90.00
_cell.angle_gamma   90.00
#
_symmetry.space_group_name_H-M   'P 1'
#
loop_
_entity.id
_entity.type
_entity.pdbx_description
1 polymer ?
#
loop_
_entity_poly.entity_id
_entity_poly.type
_entity_poly.pdbx_seq_one_letter_code
_entity_poly.pdbx_strand_id
1 'polypeptide(L)'
;MARVVISECIITVGVVIASAIAVSAFIANLTGLGAIITLRHSTDKEIMLTRIEVVFATNTSSSSVKVWVKNVGIHSIPGPLIEKSDLFFGPRGNFTRVPYGGPGPPMWEYVIANDDGDGDWEPGETIEITITVDYMLGPGDYYVKFVTYRGAYDDYSFSI
;
A
#
# COMPACT_ATOMS: atom_id res chain seq x y z
N MET A 1 -44.59 -13.25 55.02
CA MET A 1 -44.38 -14.05 53.77
C MET A 1 -44.53 -13.18 52.50
N ALA A 2 -45.63 -12.40 52.33
CA ALA A 2 -45.78 -11.62 51.06
C ALA A 2 -44.66 -10.59 50.79
N ARG A 3 -44.09 -9.94 51.78
CA ARG A 3 -42.99 -8.96 51.58
C ARG A 3 -41.68 -9.59 51.02
N VAL A 4 -41.38 -10.81 51.45
CA VAL A 4 -40.17 -11.53 50.99
C VAL A 4 -40.30 -11.93 49.50
N VAL A 5 -41.48 -12.44 49.12
CA VAL A 5 -41.75 -12.83 47.72
C VAL A 5 -41.73 -11.63 46.78
N ILE A 6 -42.24 -10.48 47.20
CA ILE A 6 -42.20 -9.26 46.39
C ILE A 6 -40.76 -8.78 46.22
N SER A 7 -39.96 -8.80 47.28
CA SER A 7 -38.53 -8.41 47.19
C SER A 7 -37.72 -9.34 46.27
N GLU A 8 -37.94 -10.66 46.36
CA GLU A 8 -37.30 -11.64 45.46
C GLU A 8 -37.70 -11.44 43.99
N CYS A 9 -38.99 -11.18 43.73
CA CYS A 9 -39.45 -10.87 42.37
C CYS A 9 -38.78 -9.62 41.80
N ILE A 10 -38.67 -8.55 42.60
CA ILE A 10 -38.02 -7.29 42.14
C ILE A 10 -36.52 -7.52 41.83
N ILE A 11 -35.82 -8.24 42.70
CA ILE A 11 -34.40 -8.55 42.50
C ILE A 11 -34.22 -9.40 41.23
N THR A 12 -35.06 -10.42 41.05
CA THR A 12 -34.98 -11.30 39.88
C THR A 12 -35.19 -10.51 38.56
N VAL A 13 -36.23 -9.66 38.55
CA VAL A 13 -36.49 -8.79 37.39
C VAL A 13 -35.33 -7.83 37.15
N GLY A 14 -34.77 -7.24 38.20
CA GLY A 14 -33.61 -6.35 38.10
C GLY A 14 -32.38 -7.05 37.52
N VAL A 15 -32.10 -8.28 37.94
CA VAL A 15 -30.96 -9.08 37.40
C VAL A 15 -31.18 -9.44 35.93
N VAL A 16 -32.42 -9.81 35.56
CA VAL A 16 -32.74 -10.13 34.16
C VAL A 16 -32.57 -8.90 33.26
N ILE A 17 -33.02 -7.73 33.68
CA ILE A 17 -32.85 -6.50 32.91
C ILE A 17 -31.35 -6.13 32.80
N ALA A 18 -30.63 -6.20 33.91
CA ALA A 18 -29.20 -5.87 33.92
C ALA A 18 -28.39 -6.82 33.00
N SER A 19 -28.70 -8.13 33.04
CA SER A 19 -28.03 -9.09 32.12
C SER A 19 -28.40 -8.88 30.68
N ALA A 20 -29.64 -8.53 30.34
CA ALA A 20 -30.04 -8.21 28.97
C ALA A 20 -29.30 -6.97 28.44
N ILE A 21 -29.12 -5.93 29.25
CA ILE A 21 -28.34 -4.74 28.87
C ILE A 21 -26.88 -5.09 28.67
N ALA A 22 -26.29 -5.87 29.56
CA ALA A 22 -24.88 -6.30 29.44
C ALA A 22 -24.63 -7.12 28.16
N VAL A 23 -25.51 -8.07 27.86
CA VAL A 23 -25.43 -8.88 26.63
C VAL A 23 -25.59 -8.01 25.39
N SER A 24 -26.53 -7.07 25.39
CA SER A 24 -26.74 -6.15 24.26
C SER A 24 -25.51 -5.27 24.00
N ALA A 25 -24.90 -4.73 25.06
CA ALA A 25 -23.69 -3.94 24.96
C ALA A 25 -22.49 -4.77 24.45
N PHE A 26 -22.39 -6.03 24.89
CA PHE A 26 -21.36 -6.95 24.43
C PHE A 26 -21.50 -7.27 22.90
N ILE A 27 -22.73 -7.57 22.46
CA ILE A 27 -23.02 -7.83 21.05
C ILE A 27 -22.71 -6.60 20.18
N ALA A 28 -23.09 -5.39 20.65
CA ALA A 28 -22.79 -4.15 19.93
C ALA A 28 -21.27 -3.93 19.75
N ASN A 29 -20.47 -4.23 20.77
CA ASN A 29 -19.01 -4.18 20.68
C ASN A 29 -18.44 -5.22 19.71
N LEU A 30 -18.95 -6.46 19.72
CA LEU A 30 -18.51 -7.52 18.80
C LEU A 30 -18.82 -7.17 17.34
N THR A 31 -19.99 -6.61 17.04
CA THR A 31 -20.37 -6.20 15.68
C THR A 31 -19.50 -5.05 15.20
N GLY A 32 -19.15 -4.11 16.06
CA GLY A 32 -18.21 -3.02 15.74
C GLY A 32 -16.80 -3.55 15.39
N LEU A 33 -16.29 -4.49 16.18
CA LEU A 33 -14.99 -5.13 15.89
C LEU A 33 -15.01 -5.94 14.58
N GLY A 34 -16.09 -6.65 14.30
CA GLY A 34 -16.26 -7.40 13.05
C GLY A 34 -16.20 -6.52 11.82
N ALA A 35 -16.81 -5.34 11.85
CA ALA A 35 -16.74 -4.37 10.74
C ALA A 35 -15.33 -3.85 10.50
N ILE A 36 -14.55 -3.56 11.56
CA ILE A 36 -13.16 -3.11 11.45
C ILE A 36 -12.25 -4.20 10.86
N ILE A 37 -12.44 -5.45 11.27
CA ILE A 37 -11.67 -6.60 10.75
C ILE A 37 -11.96 -6.79 9.27
N THR A 38 -13.21 -6.70 8.85
CA THR A 38 -13.59 -6.87 7.43
C THR A 38 -13.00 -5.77 6.55
N LEU A 39 -12.96 -4.52 7.02
CA LEU A 39 -12.34 -3.41 6.28
C LEU A 39 -10.83 -3.59 6.13
N ARG A 40 -10.13 -4.06 7.15
CA ARG A 40 -8.69 -4.35 7.06
C ARG A 40 -8.41 -5.49 6.08
N HIS A 41 -9.17 -6.57 6.13
CA HIS A 41 -9.00 -7.70 5.21
C HIS A 41 -9.19 -7.32 3.74
N SER A 42 -10.08 -6.39 3.41
CA SER A 42 -10.24 -5.95 2.02
C SER A 42 -9.03 -5.16 1.53
N THR A 43 -8.48 -4.27 2.35
CA THR A 43 -7.30 -3.47 1.99
C THR A 43 -6.04 -4.34 1.87
N ASP A 44 -5.80 -5.23 2.82
CA ASP A 44 -4.65 -6.15 2.79
C ASP A 44 -4.72 -7.10 1.59
N LYS A 45 -5.92 -7.54 1.23
CA LYS A 45 -6.14 -8.37 0.05
C LYS A 45 -5.81 -7.61 -1.24
N GLU A 46 -6.24 -6.36 -1.39
CA GLU A 46 -5.93 -5.55 -2.56
C GLU A 46 -4.43 -5.26 -2.71
N ILE A 47 -3.72 -5.00 -1.61
CA ILE A 47 -2.26 -4.84 -1.60
C ILE A 47 -1.57 -6.14 -2.03
N MET A 48 -2.01 -7.29 -1.53
CA MET A 48 -1.46 -8.59 -1.94
C MET A 48 -1.71 -8.91 -3.42
N LEU A 49 -2.84 -8.45 -3.97
CA LEU A 49 -3.22 -8.69 -5.37
C LEU A 49 -2.39 -7.84 -6.35
N THR A 50 -1.86 -6.70 -5.91
CA THR A 50 -1.03 -5.78 -6.71
C THR A 50 0.44 -5.76 -6.26
N ARG A 51 0.94 -6.87 -5.73
CA ARG A 51 2.33 -6.97 -5.27
C ARG A 51 3.31 -6.72 -6.41
N ILE A 52 4.32 -5.92 -6.11
CA ILE A 52 5.41 -5.59 -7.02
C ILE A 52 6.75 -5.96 -6.39
N GLU A 53 7.79 -6.08 -7.21
CA GLU A 53 9.16 -6.35 -6.78
C GLU A 53 10.14 -5.52 -7.61
N VAL A 54 11.00 -4.76 -6.95
CA VAL A 54 12.11 -4.05 -7.61
C VAL A 54 13.22 -5.05 -7.86
N VAL A 55 13.40 -5.43 -9.12
CA VAL A 55 14.34 -6.47 -9.53
C VAL A 55 15.77 -5.95 -9.57
N PHE A 56 15.96 -4.72 -10.06
CA PHE A 56 17.27 -4.13 -10.26
C PHE A 56 17.20 -2.62 -10.41
N ALA A 57 18.27 -1.93 -10.04
CA ALA A 57 18.47 -0.51 -10.30
C ALA A 57 19.93 -0.21 -10.62
N THR A 58 20.17 0.69 -11.55
CA THR A 58 21.53 1.12 -11.93
C THR A 58 21.52 2.53 -12.52
N ASN A 59 22.61 3.24 -12.35
CA ASN A 59 22.80 4.51 -13.06
C ASN A 59 23.08 4.26 -14.55
N THR A 60 22.52 5.10 -15.40
CA THR A 60 22.76 5.08 -16.86
C THR A 60 23.50 6.31 -17.35
N SER A 61 23.50 7.36 -16.57
CA SER A 61 24.26 8.59 -16.82
C SER A 61 24.59 9.30 -15.49
N SER A 62 25.27 10.42 -15.57
CA SER A 62 25.58 11.26 -14.41
C SER A 62 24.35 11.88 -13.72
N SER A 63 23.16 11.81 -14.32
CA SER A 63 21.91 12.36 -13.78
C SER A 63 20.70 11.47 -14.02
N SER A 64 20.91 10.22 -14.44
CA SER A 64 19.81 9.31 -14.75
C SER A 64 20.04 7.90 -14.19
N VAL A 65 18.96 7.33 -13.64
CA VAL A 65 18.91 5.97 -13.08
C VAL A 65 17.79 5.21 -13.76
N LYS A 66 18.04 3.94 -14.07
CA LYS A 66 17.02 2.99 -14.50
C LYS A 66 16.70 2.02 -13.37
N VAL A 67 15.41 1.73 -13.21
CA VAL A 67 14.88 0.81 -12.22
C VAL A 67 13.92 -0.14 -12.90
N TRP A 68 14.08 -1.44 -12.70
CA TRP A 68 13.18 -2.46 -13.22
C TRP A 68 12.29 -2.98 -12.10
N VAL A 69 10.98 -2.82 -12.28
CA VAL A 69 9.97 -3.25 -11.30
C VAL A 69 9.05 -4.27 -11.96
N LYS A 70 8.95 -5.45 -11.36
CA LYS A 70 8.12 -6.54 -11.84
C LYS A 70 6.79 -6.60 -11.10
N ASN A 71 5.69 -6.80 -11.82
CA ASN A 71 4.41 -7.14 -11.24
C ASN A 71 4.42 -8.64 -10.87
N VAL A 72 4.56 -8.92 -9.59
CA VAL A 72 4.52 -10.28 -9.01
C VAL A 72 3.16 -10.56 -8.34
N GLY A 73 2.21 -9.64 -8.48
CA GLY A 73 0.82 -9.80 -8.09
C GLY A 73 0.03 -10.65 -9.07
N ILE A 74 -1.28 -10.69 -8.90
CA ILE A 74 -2.21 -11.42 -9.76
C ILE A 74 -3.19 -10.50 -10.50
N HIS A 75 -3.07 -9.19 -10.31
CA HIS A 75 -3.89 -8.18 -10.98
C HIS A 75 -3.04 -7.32 -11.91
N SER A 76 -3.61 -7.02 -13.07
CA SER A 76 -3.13 -5.99 -13.98
C SER A 76 -3.27 -4.60 -13.37
N ILE A 77 -2.33 -3.71 -13.66
CA ILE A 77 -2.34 -2.29 -13.27
C ILE A 77 -2.45 -1.47 -14.55
N PRO A 78 -3.60 -0.84 -14.80
CA PRO A 78 -3.80 0.01 -15.97
C PRO A 78 -2.77 1.14 -16.08
N GLY A 79 -2.27 1.41 -17.28
CA GLY A 79 -1.27 2.43 -17.56
C GLY A 79 -1.54 3.78 -16.89
N PRO A 80 -2.77 4.37 -17.00
CA PRO A 80 -3.10 5.62 -16.30
C PRO A 80 -3.03 5.56 -14.77
N LEU A 81 -3.01 4.37 -14.17
CA LEU A 81 -2.86 4.17 -12.73
C LEU A 81 -1.39 3.97 -12.32
N ILE A 82 -0.53 3.53 -13.25
CA ILE A 82 0.93 3.53 -13.05
C ILE A 82 1.41 4.97 -12.87
N GLU A 83 0.92 5.90 -13.68
CA GLU A 83 1.26 7.34 -13.60
C GLU A 83 0.88 8.00 -12.26
N LYS A 84 -0.10 7.42 -11.55
CA LYS A 84 -0.55 7.88 -10.22
C LYS A 84 0.24 7.26 -9.06
N SER A 85 1.23 6.45 -9.37
CA SER A 85 2.11 5.85 -8.39
C SER A 85 3.12 6.87 -7.87
N ASP A 86 3.64 6.63 -6.68
CA ASP A 86 4.65 7.48 -6.06
C ASP A 86 6.02 6.83 -6.17
N LEU A 87 7.00 7.60 -6.61
CA LEU A 87 8.40 7.19 -6.64
C LEU A 87 9.23 8.07 -5.72
N PHE A 88 10.04 7.46 -4.87
CA PHE A 88 10.99 8.14 -4.00
C PHE A 88 12.39 7.71 -4.38
N PHE A 89 13.29 8.68 -4.55
CA PHE A 89 14.66 8.42 -4.94
C PHE A 89 15.63 9.42 -4.28
N GLY A 90 16.87 8.98 -4.03
CA GLY A 90 17.96 9.81 -3.55
C GLY A 90 19.04 9.04 -2.81
N PRO A 91 20.06 9.73 -2.31
CA PRO A 91 21.06 9.14 -1.43
C PRO A 91 20.42 8.51 -0.20
N ARG A 92 20.98 7.41 0.29
CA ARG A 92 20.47 6.71 1.47
C ARG A 92 20.38 7.64 2.66
N GLY A 93 19.17 7.80 3.21
CA GLY A 93 18.87 8.70 4.31
C GLY A 93 18.48 10.13 3.90
N ASN A 94 18.58 10.47 2.60
CA ASN A 94 18.15 11.75 2.07
C ASN A 94 17.51 11.57 0.69
N PHE A 95 16.33 10.95 0.64
CA PHE A 95 15.55 10.72 -0.58
C PHE A 95 14.28 11.56 -0.58
N THR A 96 13.82 11.93 -1.75
CA THR A 96 12.64 12.76 -1.97
C THR A 96 11.69 12.09 -2.96
N ARG A 97 10.42 12.53 -2.95
CA ARG A 97 9.46 12.13 -3.97
C ARG A 97 9.84 12.76 -5.32
N VAL A 98 9.89 11.92 -6.34
CA VAL A 98 10.09 12.33 -7.74
C VAL A 98 8.72 12.27 -8.44
N PRO A 99 8.25 13.32 -9.10
CA PRO A 99 6.97 13.32 -9.81
C PRO A 99 7.05 12.50 -11.12
N TYR A 100 5.89 11.97 -11.55
CA TYR A 100 5.74 11.39 -12.88
C TYR A 100 5.68 12.49 -13.93
N GLY A 101 6.52 12.37 -14.97
CA GLY A 101 6.57 13.36 -16.05
C GLY A 101 6.89 14.77 -15.57
N GLY A 102 6.74 15.74 -16.47
CA GLY A 102 6.89 17.14 -16.13
C GLY A 102 7.69 17.91 -17.17
N PRO A 103 7.82 19.23 -16.97
CA PRO A 103 8.55 20.09 -17.92
C PRO A 103 10.09 19.96 -17.81
N GLY A 104 10.59 19.19 -16.85
CA GLY A 104 12.01 18.93 -16.60
C GLY A 104 12.29 18.26 -15.28
N PRO A 105 13.56 17.86 -15.02
CA PRO A 105 13.97 17.17 -13.81
C PRO A 105 13.73 17.99 -12.52
N PRO A 106 13.48 17.29 -11.38
CA PRO A 106 13.43 15.84 -11.23
C PRO A 106 12.10 15.24 -11.72
N MET A 107 12.19 14.15 -12.49
CA MET A 107 11.01 13.44 -12.98
C MET A 107 11.30 11.95 -13.18
N TRP A 108 10.25 11.14 -13.29
CA TRP A 108 10.35 9.76 -13.72
C TRP A 108 9.36 9.46 -14.84
N GLU A 109 9.74 8.52 -15.68
CA GLU A 109 8.94 7.97 -16.78
C GLU A 109 9.08 6.46 -16.80
N TYR A 110 8.17 5.75 -17.46
CA TYR A 110 8.26 4.30 -17.58
C TYR A 110 7.95 3.79 -18.98
N VAL A 111 8.39 2.58 -19.24
CA VAL A 111 8.02 1.76 -20.40
C VAL A 111 7.77 0.35 -19.88
N ILE A 112 6.72 -0.32 -20.37
CA ILE A 112 6.50 -1.74 -20.07
C ILE A 112 7.43 -2.54 -21.00
N ALA A 113 8.37 -3.28 -20.43
CA ALA A 113 9.46 -3.89 -21.18
C ALA A 113 9.00 -5.09 -22.05
N ASN A 114 7.93 -5.74 -21.68
CA ASN A 114 7.37 -6.92 -22.34
C ASN A 114 5.85 -6.83 -22.51
N ASP A 115 5.36 -5.62 -22.81
CA ASP A 115 3.97 -5.30 -23.11
C ASP A 115 3.47 -6.09 -24.33
N ASP A 116 2.29 -6.66 -24.26
CA ASP A 116 1.61 -7.31 -25.39
C ASP A 116 0.87 -6.32 -26.30
N GLY A 117 0.89 -5.04 -25.96
CA GLY A 117 0.38 -3.93 -26.75
C GLY A 117 -0.90 -3.30 -26.22
N ASP A 118 -1.38 -3.69 -25.04
CA ASP A 118 -2.57 -3.13 -24.41
C ASP A 118 -2.28 -1.94 -23.48
N GLY A 119 -0.99 -1.78 -23.06
CA GLY A 119 -0.53 -0.69 -22.21
C GLY A 119 -0.85 -0.87 -20.73
N ASP A 120 -1.33 -2.03 -20.33
CA ASP A 120 -1.58 -2.42 -18.96
C ASP A 120 -0.38 -3.20 -18.40
N TRP A 121 -0.01 -2.98 -17.16
CA TRP A 121 1.08 -3.70 -16.49
C TRP A 121 0.58 -4.99 -15.86
N GLU A 122 0.67 -6.07 -16.60
CA GLU A 122 0.13 -7.37 -16.26
C GLU A 122 1.00 -8.19 -15.27
N PRO A 123 0.41 -9.23 -14.62
CA PRO A 123 1.17 -10.18 -13.82
C PRO A 123 2.31 -10.84 -14.61
N GLY A 124 3.53 -10.71 -14.08
CA GLY A 124 4.75 -11.24 -14.71
C GLY A 124 5.48 -10.24 -15.59
N GLU A 125 4.85 -9.16 -15.99
CA GLU A 125 5.49 -8.08 -16.74
C GLU A 125 6.38 -7.19 -15.87
N THR A 126 7.30 -6.50 -16.54
CA THR A 126 8.28 -5.62 -15.91
C THR A 126 8.18 -4.23 -16.52
N ILE A 127 8.06 -3.20 -15.70
CA ILE A 127 8.24 -1.82 -16.13
C ILE A 127 9.70 -1.41 -15.94
N GLU A 128 10.25 -0.72 -16.94
CA GLU A 128 11.51 -0.01 -16.87
C GLU A 128 11.22 1.45 -16.55
N ILE A 129 11.57 1.89 -15.36
CA ILE A 129 11.42 3.26 -14.90
C ILE A 129 12.72 3.99 -15.14
N THR A 130 12.67 5.14 -15.83
CA THR A 130 13.79 6.07 -15.97
C THR A 130 13.58 7.25 -15.04
N ILE A 131 14.48 7.45 -14.09
CA ILE A 131 14.50 8.57 -13.15
C ILE A 131 15.54 9.56 -13.64
N THR A 132 15.15 10.80 -13.89
CA THR A 132 16.06 11.89 -14.23
C THR A 132 16.06 12.91 -13.09
N VAL A 133 17.26 13.21 -12.56
CA VAL A 133 17.46 14.16 -11.47
C VAL A 133 18.12 15.44 -11.97
N ASP A 134 17.97 16.51 -11.20
CA ASP A 134 18.52 17.86 -11.50
C ASP A 134 19.91 18.09 -10.89
N TYR A 135 20.53 17.04 -10.34
CA TYR A 135 21.88 17.05 -9.77
C TYR A 135 22.72 15.92 -10.32
N MET A 136 24.04 16.00 -10.14
CA MET A 136 24.97 14.96 -10.54
C MET A 136 24.99 13.81 -9.50
N LEU A 137 24.80 12.59 -9.98
CA LEU A 137 24.93 11.39 -9.16
C LEU A 137 26.42 11.13 -8.89
N GLY A 138 26.82 11.18 -7.64
CA GLY A 138 28.18 10.85 -7.19
C GLY A 138 28.29 9.42 -6.67
N PRO A 139 29.50 8.93 -6.41
CA PRO A 139 29.70 7.63 -5.76
C PRO A 139 29.02 7.60 -4.40
N GLY A 140 28.29 6.53 -4.10
CA GLY A 140 27.59 6.35 -2.81
C GLY A 140 26.41 5.40 -2.90
N ASP A 141 25.77 5.21 -1.75
CA ASP A 141 24.60 4.36 -1.63
C ASP A 141 23.33 5.17 -1.91
N TYR A 142 22.51 4.65 -2.81
CA TYR A 142 21.23 5.22 -3.22
C TYR A 142 20.08 4.31 -2.83
N TYR A 143 18.93 4.93 -2.67
CA TYR A 143 17.68 4.28 -2.30
C TYR A 143 16.60 4.65 -3.29
N VAL A 144 15.83 3.67 -3.74
CA VAL A 144 14.62 3.86 -4.54
C VAL A 144 13.48 3.11 -3.87
N LYS A 145 12.29 3.72 -3.84
CA LYS A 145 11.05 3.10 -3.40
C LYS A 145 9.96 3.44 -4.40
N PHE A 146 9.27 2.44 -4.88
CA PHE A 146 8.10 2.59 -5.75
C PHE A 146 6.84 2.14 -5.02
N VAL A 147 5.81 2.98 -5.01
CA VAL A 147 4.54 2.75 -4.32
C VAL A 147 3.41 2.85 -5.34
N THR A 148 2.73 1.75 -5.61
CA THR A 148 1.59 1.74 -6.53
C THR A 148 0.42 2.57 -6.00
N TYR A 149 -0.50 2.98 -6.87
CA TYR A 149 -1.72 3.72 -6.52
C TYR A 149 -2.61 3.05 -5.44
N ARG A 150 -2.45 1.74 -5.20
CA ARG A 150 -3.14 0.97 -4.14
C ARG A 150 -2.33 0.82 -2.86
N GLY A 151 -1.11 1.37 -2.83
CA GLY A 151 -0.23 1.32 -1.66
C GLY A 151 0.63 0.05 -1.55
N ALA A 152 0.59 -0.87 -2.54
CA ALA A 152 1.60 -1.90 -2.64
C ALA A 152 2.94 -1.24 -3.00
N TYR A 153 4.01 -1.65 -2.34
CA TYR A 153 5.32 -1.03 -2.54
C TYR A 153 6.43 -2.06 -2.44
N ASP A 154 7.55 -1.69 -3.05
CA ASP A 154 8.84 -2.33 -2.82
C ASP A 154 9.95 -1.28 -2.89
N ASP A 155 11.09 -1.60 -2.30
CA ASP A 155 12.24 -0.70 -2.23
C ASP A 155 13.56 -1.44 -2.50
N TYR A 156 14.52 -0.70 -3.02
CA TYR A 156 15.81 -1.24 -3.39
C TYR A 156 16.94 -0.27 -3.07
N SER A 157 18.04 -0.80 -2.55
CA SER A 157 19.27 -0.02 -2.32
C SER A 157 20.37 -0.52 -3.24
N PHE A 158 21.10 0.41 -3.85
CA PHE A 158 22.21 0.12 -4.75
C PHE A 158 23.29 1.19 -4.60
N SER A 159 24.50 0.87 -5.09
CA SER A 159 25.65 1.79 -5.05
C SER A 159 26.03 2.23 -6.45
N ILE A 160 26.47 3.49 -6.57
CA ILE A 160 27.03 4.10 -7.77
C ILE A 160 28.51 4.34 -7.57
#